data_e1dc3cee42e43b89e94b8500e01a114c
#
_entry.id   e1dc3cee42e43b89e94b8500e01a114c
#
_cell.length_a   1.000
_cell.length_b   1.000
_cell.length_c   1.000
_cell.angle_alpha   90.00
_cell.angle_beta   90.00
_cell.angle_gamma   90.00
#
_symmetry.space_group_name_H-M   'P 1'
#
loop_
_entity.id
_entity.type
_entity.pdbx_description
1 polymer ?
#
loop_
_entity_poly.entity_id
_entity_poly.type
_entity_poly.pdbx_seq_one_letter_code
_entity_poly.pdbx_strand_id
1 'polypeptide(L)'
;PLKESEEPIVQQLKSLVNKLHALEKYHAGIAELSKRMQSTQLELADIADELEHINNSVHYSAERIQLVSDRISMGYKLQKKHQVTSTNELLAIKDDLQEKLDQVLNISEAILQKEKETAALLDQCNDAAKKISANRKKAIKPLSENVNGLLARIGMPNARFIATTLPLDALSELGIDRIEFLFNANLPAGLADKSDRYEPLRKVASGGELSRLMLCIKSLVAKKLQLPTLIFDEIDTGISGEAARQVGNIMKELSAAHQLISITHQPQIAAKADAHYFVYKAIDKDKIVT
;
A
#
# COMPACT_ATOMS: atom_id res chain seq x y z
N PRO A 1 -34.22 -73.34 15.85
CA PRO A 1 -34.31 -74.71 16.41
C PRO A 1 -35.39 -74.89 17.48
N LEU A 2 -35.64 -73.83 18.33
CA LEU A 2 -36.61 -73.93 19.42
C LEU A 2 -38.05 -73.90 18.91
N LYS A 3 -38.41 -72.95 17.99
CA LYS A 3 -39.75 -72.81 17.43
C LYS A 3 -39.82 -73.05 15.90
N GLU A 4 -38.82 -72.64 15.17
CA GLU A 4 -38.79 -72.66 13.69
C GLU A 4 -37.72 -73.67 13.19
N SER A 5 -38.02 -74.92 13.12
CA SER A 5 -37.27 -75.97 12.47
C SER A 5 -38.24 -77.08 12.02
N GLU A 6 -37.79 -78.02 11.22
CA GLU A 6 -38.61 -79.16 10.78
C GLU A 6 -39.16 -79.92 12.01
N GLU A 7 -38.40 -79.96 13.12
CA GLU A 7 -38.79 -80.53 14.40
C GLU A 7 -38.52 -79.58 15.57
N PRO A 8 -39.40 -78.62 15.86
CA PRO A 8 -39.21 -77.66 16.96
C PRO A 8 -39.18 -78.33 18.34
N ILE A 9 -38.17 -78.00 19.15
CA ILE A 9 -37.99 -78.64 20.48
C ILE A 9 -39.24 -78.38 21.38
N VAL A 10 -39.82 -77.20 21.32
CA VAL A 10 -41.02 -76.85 22.08
C VAL A 10 -42.20 -77.78 21.71
N GLN A 11 -42.36 -78.11 20.40
CA GLN A 11 -43.41 -79.01 19.93
C GLN A 11 -43.16 -80.45 20.29
N GLN A 12 -41.89 -80.90 20.21
CA GLN A 12 -41.50 -82.23 20.65
C GLN A 12 -41.81 -82.44 22.17
N LEU A 13 -41.43 -81.43 23.00
CA LEU A 13 -41.67 -81.47 24.43
C LEU A 13 -43.18 -81.50 24.73
N LYS A 14 -43.98 -80.75 23.99
CA LYS A 14 -45.45 -80.73 24.10
C LYS A 14 -46.01 -82.11 23.75
N SER A 15 -45.50 -82.74 22.69
CA SER A 15 -45.95 -84.09 22.34
C SER A 15 -45.59 -85.12 23.40
N LEU A 16 -44.40 -84.99 24.02
CA LEU A 16 -44.01 -85.88 25.14
C LEU A 16 -44.84 -85.65 26.39
N VAL A 17 -45.17 -84.38 26.75
CA VAL A 17 -46.11 -84.04 27.87
C VAL A 17 -47.49 -84.71 27.65
N ASN A 18 -48.03 -84.63 26.44
CA ASN A 18 -49.31 -85.26 26.14
C ASN A 18 -49.25 -86.79 26.22
N LYS A 19 -48.17 -87.43 25.83
CA LYS A 19 -47.95 -88.88 25.96
C LYS A 19 -47.84 -89.26 27.47
N LEU A 20 -47.13 -88.52 28.27
CA LEU A 20 -47.03 -88.76 29.74
C LEU A 20 -48.36 -88.56 30.42
N HIS A 21 -49.10 -87.52 30.07
CA HIS A 21 -50.47 -87.28 30.67
C HIS A 21 -51.42 -88.44 30.43
N ALA A 22 -51.37 -89.10 29.24
CA ALA A 22 -52.16 -90.30 28.95
C ALA A 22 -51.81 -91.51 29.84
N LEU A 23 -50.60 -91.53 30.43
CA LEU A 23 -50.08 -92.62 31.26
C LEU A 23 -50.25 -92.36 32.77
N GLU A 24 -50.68 -91.17 33.19
CA GLU A 24 -50.91 -90.78 34.64
C GLU A 24 -51.80 -91.77 35.39
N LYS A 25 -52.78 -92.35 34.76
CA LYS A 25 -53.71 -93.32 35.34
C LYS A 25 -53.06 -94.65 35.76
N TYR A 26 -51.81 -94.89 35.33
CA TYR A 26 -51.13 -96.17 35.63
C TYR A 26 -50.17 -96.09 36.80
N HIS A 27 -49.69 -94.83 37.22
CA HIS A 27 -48.79 -94.68 38.36
C HIS A 27 -48.80 -93.26 38.87
N ALA A 28 -48.96 -93.09 40.21
CA ALA A 28 -49.07 -91.78 40.84
C ALA A 28 -47.86 -90.87 40.61
N GLY A 29 -46.67 -91.39 40.51
CA GLY A 29 -45.43 -90.65 40.25
C GLY A 29 -45.34 -90.09 38.82
N ILE A 30 -46.13 -90.59 37.86
CA ILE A 30 -46.18 -90.10 36.53
C ILE A 30 -46.87 -88.70 36.43
N ALA A 31 -47.88 -88.49 37.28
CA ALA A 31 -48.61 -87.25 37.33
C ALA A 31 -47.72 -86.07 37.79
N GLU A 32 -46.81 -86.32 38.72
CA GLU A 32 -45.87 -85.27 39.16
C GLU A 32 -44.79 -84.99 38.12
N LEU A 33 -44.31 -86.03 37.46
CA LEU A 33 -43.37 -85.86 36.36
C LEU A 33 -44.01 -85.15 35.14
N SER A 34 -45.25 -85.43 34.83
CA SER A 34 -46.05 -84.76 33.80
C SER A 34 -46.19 -83.25 34.08
N LYS A 35 -46.50 -82.84 35.30
CA LYS A 35 -46.52 -81.43 35.69
C LYS A 35 -45.22 -80.71 35.57
N ARG A 36 -44.13 -81.36 36.00
CA ARG A 36 -42.75 -80.78 35.88
C ARG A 36 -42.37 -80.60 34.42
N MET A 37 -42.69 -81.61 33.57
CA MET A 37 -42.40 -81.54 32.18
C MET A 37 -43.24 -80.49 31.43
N GLN A 38 -44.48 -80.29 31.87
CA GLN A 38 -45.36 -79.19 31.42
C GLN A 38 -44.80 -77.82 31.77
N SER A 39 -44.32 -77.65 33.02
CA SER A 39 -43.69 -76.41 33.46
C SER A 39 -42.43 -76.13 32.64
N THR A 40 -41.59 -77.15 32.33
CA THR A 40 -40.43 -77.01 31.56
C THR A 40 -40.72 -76.63 30.07
N GLN A 41 -41.83 -77.18 29.53
CA GLN A 41 -42.28 -76.83 28.16
C GLN A 41 -42.76 -75.38 28.07
N LEU A 42 -43.48 -74.89 29.09
CA LEU A 42 -43.92 -73.49 29.18
C LEU A 42 -42.72 -72.57 29.28
N GLU A 43 -41.81 -72.86 30.19
CA GLU A 43 -40.54 -72.11 30.37
C GLU A 43 -39.72 -72.03 29.06
N LEU A 44 -39.55 -73.19 28.37
CA LEU A 44 -38.82 -73.23 27.10
C LEU A 44 -39.54 -72.44 26.03
N ALA A 45 -40.86 -72.39 26.02
CA ALA A 45 -41.62 -71.59 25.07
C ALA A 45 -41.39 -70.08 25.29
N ASP A 46 -41.41 -69.69 26.57
CA ASP A 46 -41.14 -68.30 26.95
C ASP A 46 -39.75 -67.82 26.59
N ILE A 47 -38.73 -68.63 26.90
CA ILE A 47 -37.36 -68.41 26.48
C ILE A 47 -37.24 -68.30 24.94
N ALA A 48 -37.96 -69.10 24.22
CA ALA A 48 -37.99 -69.03 22.75
C ALA A 48 -38.59 -67.77 22.22
N ASP A 49 -39.65 -67.24 22.87
CA ASP A 49 -40.31 -65.97 22.53
C ASP A 49 -39.37 -64.79 22.85
N GLU A 50 -38.70 -64.80 24.01
CA GLU A 50 -37.72 -63.77 24.32
C GLU A 50 -36.53 -63.71 23.32
N LEU A 51 -35.97 -64.89 22.96
CA LEU A 51 -34.92 -64.98 21.96
C LEU A 51 -35.37 -64.47 20.59
N GLU A 52 -36.64 -64.73 20.18
CA GLU A 52 -37.22 -64.20 18.98
C GLU A 52 -37.36 -62.66 19.02
N HIS A 53 -37.80 -62.15 20.18
CA HIS A 53 -37.86 -60.71 20.40
C HIS A 53 -36.52 -60.04 20.32
N ILE A 54 -35.47 -60.59 20.96
CA ILE A 54 -34.11 -60.09 20.88
C ILE A 54 -33.56 -60.13 19.43
N ASN A 55 -33.81 -61.25 18.72
CA ASN A 55 -33.41 -61.36 17.31
C ASN A 55 -34.04 -60.31 16.42
N ASN A 56 -35.35 -60.02 16.64
CA ASN A 56 -36.08 -59.00 15.87
C ASN A 56 -35.69 -57.58 16.23
N SER A 57 -35.13 -57.37 17.43
CA SER A 57 -34.60 -56.05 17.85
C SER A 57 -33.26 -55.71 17.21
N VAL A 58 -32.52 -56.68 16.73
CA VAL A 58 -31.25 -56.52 16.03
C VAL A 58 -31.51 -56.12 14.58
N HIS A 59 -31.53 -54.82 14.31
CA HIS A 59 -31.67 -54.29 12.95
C HIS A 59 -30.36 -54.42 12.19
N TYR A 60 -30.23 -55.37 11.34
CA TYR A 60 -29.15 -55.47 10.37
C TYR A 60 -29.49 -54.67 9.13
N SER A 61 -28.71 -53.58 8.88
CA SER A 61 -28.84 -52.77 7.68
C SER A 61 -27.57 -52.85 6.88
N ALA A 62 -27.60 -53.60 5.76
CA ALA A 62 -26.47 -53.70 4.83
C ALA A 62 -26.08 -52.34 4.27
N GLU A 63 -27.07 -51.51 3.97
CA GLU A 63 -26.84 -50.15 3.46
C GLU A 63 -26.07 -49.30 4.47
N ARG A 64 -26.45 -49.39 5.74
CA ARG A 64 -25.75 -48.64 6.84
C ARG A 64 -24.30 -49.10 6.99
N ILE A 65 -24.05 -50.40 6.92
CA ILE A 65 -22.72 -50.97 7.00
C ILE A 65 -21.87 -50.51 5.82
N GLN A 66 -22.41 -50.53 4.61
CA GLN A 66 -21.72 -50.04 3.42
C GLN A 66 -21.37 -48.57 3.53
N LEU A 67 -22.32 -47.73 3.93
CA LEU A 67 -22.11 -46.29 4.11
C LEU A 67 -21.01 -46.00 5.15
N VAL A 68 -21.02 -46.69 6.28
CA VAL A 68 -19.97 -46.54 7.32
C VAL A 68 -18.63 -47.03 6.79
N SER A 69 -18.57 -48.15 6.09
CA SER A 69 -17.36 -48.70 5.49
C SER A 69 -16.74 -47.74 4.46
N ASP A 70 -17.56 -47.18 3.59
CA ASP A 70 -17.14 -46.19 2.59
C ASP A 70 -16.59 -44.93 3.26
N ARG A 71 -17.24 -44.46 4.33
CA ARG A 71 -16.77 -43.29 5.11
C ARG A 71 -15.42 -43.55 5.77
N ILE A 72 -15.23 -44.73 6.38
CA ILE A 72 -13.96 -45.14 6.97
C ILE A 72 -12.86 -45.24 5.91
N SER A 73 -13.18 -45.88 4.78
CA SER A 73 -12.24 -46.00 3.64
C SER A 73 -11.83 -44.63 3.10
N MET A 74 -12.72 -43.69 3.02
CA MET A 74 -12.42 -42.31 2.64
C MET A 74 -11.48 -41.65 3.68
N GLY A 75 -11.75 -41.82 4.97
CA GLY A 75 -10.90 -41.36 6.04
C GLY A 75 -9.47 -41.86 5.93
N TYR A 76 -9.29 -43.16 5.72
CA TYR A 76 -7.97 -43.76 5.53
C TYR A 76 -7.26 -43.28 4.25
N LYS A 77 -7.98 -43.09 3.15
CA LYS A 77 -7.42 -42.51 1.93
C LYS A 77 -6.91 -41.08 2.16
N LEU A 78 -7.66 -40.25 2.91
CA LEU A 78 -7.25 -38.89 3.24
C LEU A 78 -6.04 -38.88 4.18
N GLN A 79 -6.03 -39.73 5.22
CA GLN A 79 -4.89 -39.87 6.12
C GLN A 79 -3.61 -40.28 5.34
N LYS A 80 -3.72 -41.26 4.44
CA LYS A 80 -2.60 -41.65 3.59
C LYS A 80 -2.14 -40.53 2.64
N LYS A 81 -3.10 -39.81 2.03
CA LYS A 81 -2.77 -38.72 1.14
C LYS A 81 -2.00 -37.61 1.84
N HIS A 82 -2.40 -37.28 3.06
CA HIS A 82 -1.81 -36.20 3.85
C HIS A 82 -0.74 -36.66 4.83
N GLN A 83 -0.39 -37.95 4.81
CA GLN A 83 0.66 -38.56 5.64
C GLN A 83 0.43 -38.37 7.15
N VAL A 84 -0.80 -38.46 7.59
CA VAL A 84 -1.22 -38.34 8.99
C VAL A 84 -1.86 -39.61 9.49
N THR A 85 -1.89 -39.77 10.80
CA THR A 85 -2.33 -41.02 11.44
C THR A 85 -3.68 -40.90 12.15
N SER A 86 -4.15 -39.68 12.38
CA SER A 86 -5.39 -39.43 13.12
C SER A 86 -6.34 -38.48 12.38
N THR A 87 -7.62 -38.59 12.71
CA THR A 87 -8.65 -37.67 12.21
C THR A 87 -8.44 -36.22 12.72
N ASN A 88 -7.91 -36.06 13.93
CA ASN A 88 -7.60 -34.74 14.49
C ASN A 88 -6.53 -34.03 13.68
N GLU A 89 -5.52 -34.73 13.21
CA GLU A 89 -4.49 -34.17 12.32
C GLU A 89 -5.09 -33.76 10.96
N LEU A 90 -6.04 -34.54 10.41
CA LEU A 90 -6.75 -34.16 9.18
C LEU A 90 -7.59 -32.90 9.38
N LEU A 91 -8.23 -32.74 10.53
CA LEU A 91 -8.98 -31.52 10.87
C LEU A 91 -8.05 -30.31 10.99
N ALA A 92 -6.88 -30.47 11.61
CA ALA A 92 -5.90 -29.40 11.69
C ALA A 92 -5.40 -28.96 10.29
N ILE A 93 -5.16 -29.93 9.38
CA ILE A 93 -4.80 -29.63 8.00
C ILE A 93 -5.94 -28.88 7.26
N LYS A 94 -7.17 -29.33 7.47
CA LYS A 94 -8.35 -28.66 6.89
C LYS A 94 -8.42 -27.20 7.36
N ASP A 95 -8.21 -26.96 8.65
CA ASP A 95 -8.31 -25.62 9.23
C ASP A 95 -7.16 -24.72 8.73
N ASP A 96 -5.92 -25.25 8.62
CA ASP A 96 -4.78 -24.55 7.99
C ASP A 96 -5.03 -24.19 6.52
N LEU A 97 -5.59 -25.12 5.75
CA LEU A 97 -5.93 -24.89 4.34
C LEU A 97 -7.08 -23.89 4.19
N GLN A 98 -8.05 -23.90 5.11
CA GLN A 98 -9.14 -22.93 5.13
C GLN A 98 -8.60 -21.52 5.43
N GLU A 99 -7.72 -21.38 6.42
CA GLU A 99 -7.08 -20.10 6.74
C GLU A 99 -6.29 -19.55 5.56
N LYS A 100 -5.49 -20.39 4.89
CA LYS A 100 -4.75 -19.99 3.68
C LYS A 100 -5.67 -19.55 2.55
N LEU A 101 -6.78 -20.24 2.35
CA LEU A 101 -7.78 -19.87 1.35
C LEU A 101 -8.40 -18.50 1.67
N ASP A 102 -8.79 -18.29 2.93
CA ASP A 102 -9.38 -17.04 3.37
C ASP A 102 -8.37 -15.87 3.24
N GLN A 103 -7.10 -16.11 3.55
CA GLN A 103 -6.04 -15.12 3.31
C GLN A 103 -5.93 -14.75 1.83
N VAL A 104 -5.94 -15.72 0.91
CA VAL A 104 -5.86 -15.46 -0.53
C VAL A 104 -7.08 -14.67 -1.04
N LEU A 105 -8.27 -15.01 -0.58
CA LEU A 105 -9.49 -14.27 -0.93
C LEU A 105 -9.45 -12.83 -0.42
N ASN A 106 -9.02 -12.62 0.83
CA ASN A 106 -8.88 -11.30 1.42
C ASN A 106 -7.81 -10.45 0.70
N ILE A 107 -6.70 -11.05 0.24
CA ILE A 107 -5.68 -10.37 -0.57
C ILE A 107 -6.28 -9.84 -1.87
N SER A 108 -7.09 -10.63 -2.56
CA SER A 108 -7.71 -10.22 -3.82
C SER A 108 -8.65 -9.02 -3.65
N GLU A 109 -9.44 -9.00 -2.60
CA GLU A 109 -10.30 -7.85 -2.25
C GLU A 109 -9.47 -6.62 -1.87
N ALA A 110 -8.41 -6.81 -1.07
CA ALA A 110 -7.50 -5.74 -0.68
C ALA A 110 -6.77 -5.12 -1.88
N ILE A 111 -6.34 -5.93 -2.85
CA ILE A 111 -5.74 -5.45 -4.11
C ILE A 111 -6.75 -4.58 -4.87
N LEU A 112 -7.97 -5.08 -5.09
CA LEU A 112 -9.01 -4.35 -5.81
C LEU A 112 -9.34 -3.00 -5.13
N GLN A 113 -9.38 -3.00 -3.80
CA GLN A 113 -9.60 -1.77 -3.03
C GLN A 113 -8.44 -0.78 -3.20
N LYS A 114 -7.19 -1.28 -3.13
CA LYS A 114 -6.00 -0.43 -3.33
C LYS A 114 -5.88 0.10 -4.75
N GLU A 115 -6.25 -0.66 -5.75
CA GLU A 115 -6.31 -0.19 -7.15
C GLU A 115 -7.32 0.96 -7.30
N LYS A 116 -8.50 0.84 -6.71
CA LYS A 116 -9.51 1.92 -6.71
C LYS A 116 -9.02 3.17 -5.99
N GLU A 117 -8.41 3.02 -4.81
CA GLU A 117 -7.84 4.14 -4.06
C GLU A 117 -6.73 4.83 -4.87
N THR A 118 -5.84 4.04 -5.49
CA THR A 118 -4.74 4.56 -6.31
C THR A 118 -5.26 5.32 -7.53
N ALA A 119 -6.26 4.80 -8.22
CA ALA A 119 -6.89 5.49 -9.34
C ALA A 119 -7.51 6.82 -8.92
N ALA A 120 -8.25 6.84 -7.81
CA ALA A 120 -8.88 8.07 -7.30
C ALA A 120 -7.83 9.12 -6.87
N LEU A 121 -6.74 8.69 -6.23
CA LEU A 121 -5.64 9.58 -5.87
C LEU A 121 -4.91 10.13 -7.09
N LEU A 122 -4.70 9.31 -8.11
CA LEU A 122 -4.07 9.72 -9.37
C LEU A 122 -4.89 10.81 -10.08
N ASP A 123 -6.22 10.67 -10.11
CA ASP A 123 -7.11 11.69 -10.67
C ASP A 123 -7.02 13.01 -9.89
N GLN A 124 -7.02 12.95 -8.57
CA GLN A 124 -6.85 14.14 -7.73
C GLN A 124 -5.49 14.83 -7.97
N CYS A 125 -4.41 14.04 -8.07
CA CYS A 125 -3.08 14.55 -8.37
C CYS A 125 -3.02 15.22 -9.76
N ASN A 126 -3.64 14.61 -10.76
CA ASN A 126 -3.72 15.17 -12.11
C ASN A 126 -4.48 16.51 -12.13
N ASP A 127 -5.58 16.61 -11.42
CA ASP A 127 -6.35 17.85 -11.33
C ASP A 127 -5.59 18.96 -10.59
N ALA A 128 -4.89 18.62 -9.52
CA ALA A 128 -4.00 19.54 -8.82
C ALA A 128 -2.87 20.02 -9.74
N ALA A 129 -2.23 19.11 -10.47
CA ALA A 129 -1.15 19.42 -11.41
C ALA A 129 -1.61 20.33 -12.56
N LYS A 130 -2.79 20.09 -13.11
CA LYS A 130 -3.40 20.99 -14.12
C LYS A 130 -3.60 22.41 -13.58
N LYS A 131 -4.09 22.54 -12.32
CA LYS A 131 -4.26 23.85 -11.67
C LYS A 131 -2.91 24.56 -11.47
N ILE A 132 -1.88 23.82 -11.04
CA ILE A 132 -0.51 24.34 -10.90
C ILE A 132 0.00 24.82 -12.24
N SER A 133 -0.10 24.02 -13.30
CA SER A 133 0.33 24.38 -14.66
C SER A 133 -0.36 25.64 -15.17
N ALA A 134 -1.68 25.75 -14.98
CA ALA A 134 -2.43 26.93 -15.36
C ALA A 134 -1.97 28.19 -14.61
N ASN A 135 -1.68 28.08 -13.32
CA ASN A 135 -1.17 29.18 -12.50
C ASN A 135 0.25 29.59 -12.92
N ARG A 136 1.12 28.62 -13.22
CA ARG A 136 2.47 28.87 -13.77
C ARG A 136 2.40 29.66 -15.06
N LYS A 137 1.57 29.23 -16.01
CA LYS A 137 1.38 29.93 -17.30
C LYS A 137 0.93 31.38 -17.13
N LYS A 138 0.02 31.63 -16.17
CA LYS A 138 -0.43 33.00 -15.86
C LYS A 138 0.68 33.85 -15.23
N ALA A 139 1.59 33.26 -14.46
CA ALA A 139 2.66 33.97 -13.75
C ALA A 139 3.89 34.26 -14.63
N ILE A 140 4.11 33.51 -15.71
CA ILE A 140 5.30 33.60 -16.56
C ILE A 140 5.45 34.98 -17.18
N LYS A 141 4.40 35.50 -17.80
CA LYS A 141 4.46 36.79 -18.49
C LYS A 141 4.76 37.95 -17.54
N PRO A 142 4.04 38.13 -16.43
CA PRO A 142 4.36 39.19 -15.46
C PRO A 142 5.75 39.05 -14.85
N LEU A 143 6.23 37.80 -14.59
CA LEU A 143 7.57 37.56 -14.09
C LEU A 143 8.62 38.03 -15.09
N SER A 144 8.51 37.63 -16.36
CA SER A 144 9.45 38.01 -17.41
C SER A 144 9.49 39.52 -17.64
N GLU A 145 8.34 40.19 -17.66
CA GLU A 145 8.22 41.66 -17.79
C GLU A 145 8.89 42.39 -16.63
N ASN A 146 8.65 41.98 -15.39
CA ASN A 146 9.23 42.60 -14.21
C ASN A 146 10.77 42.38 -14.17
N VAL A 147 11.26 41.16 -14.46
CA VAL A 147 12.71 40.91 -14.52
C VAL A 147 13.36 41.78 -15.61
N ASN A 148 12.78 41.82 -16.81
CA ASN A 148 13.33 42.62 -17.91
C ASN A 148 13.33 44.12 -17.59
N GLY A 149 12.31 44.64 -16.90
CA GLY A 149 12.27 46.01 -16.41
C GLY A 149 13.41 46.31 -15.41
N LEU A 150 13.71 45.39 -14.49
CA LEU A 150 14.85 45.51 -13.56
C LEU A 150 16.20 45.43 -14.27
N LEU A 151 16.36 44.52 -15.25
CA LEU A 151 17.58 44.40 -16.05
C LEU A 151 17.89 45.71 -16.77
N ALA A 152 16.91 46.34 -17.41
CA ALA A 152 17.12 47.59 -18.07
C ALA A 152 17.60 48.71 -17.10
N ARG A 153 17.05 48.77 -15.85
CA ARG A 153 17.50 49.70 -14.81
C ARG A 153 18.94 49.52 -14.38
N ILE A 154 19.45 48.30 -14.36
CA ILE A 154 20.82 47.99 -13.91
C ILE A 154 21.82 47.94 -15.04
N GLY A 155 21.56 48.65 -16.14
CA GLY A 155 22.50 48.81 -17.25
C GLY A 155 22.53 47.68 -18.29
N MET A 156 21.46 46.87 -18.33
CA MET A 156 21.29 45.78 -19.30
C MET A 156 20.02 45.98 -20.16
N PRO A 157 19.90 47.09 -20.92
CA PRO A 157 18.68 47.40 -21.65
C PRO A 157 18.36 46.40 -22.78
N ASN A 158 19.42 45.76 -23.32
CA ASN A 158 19.28 44.77 -24.38
C ASN A 158 19.17 43.32 -23.85
N ALA A 159 19.30 43.12 -22.55
CA ALA A 159 19.12 41.80 -21.97
C ALA A 159 17.62 41.40 -21.95
N ARG A 160 17.40 40.15 -22.20
CA ARG A 160 16.05 39.56 -22.17
C ARG A 160 16.06 38.25 -21.42
N PHE A 161 15.11 38.16 -20.49
CA PHE A 161 14.80 36.99 -19.72
C PHE A 161 13.43 36.47 -20.10
N ILE A 162 13.30 35.19 -20.28
CA ILE A 162 12.05 34.49 -20.56
C ILE A 162 11.95 33.30 -19.61
N ALA A 163 10.78 33.12 -18.98
CA ALA A 163 10.41 31.87 -18.38
C ALA A 163 9.47 31.12 -19.32
N THR A 164 9.64 29.81 -19.45
CA THR A 164 8.78 28.96 -20.27
C THR A 164 8.43 27.69 -19.50
N THR A 165 7.34 27.03 -19.91
CA THR A 165 6.96 25.71 -19.37
C THR A 165 7.22 24.63 -20.40
N LEU A 166 7.89 23.57 -19.99
CA LEU A 166 8.07 22.35 -20.78
C LEU A 166 7.21 21.25 -20.20
N PRO A 167 6.34 20.61 -21.01
CA PRO A 167 5.54 19.48 -20.53
C PRO A 167 6.45 18.32 -20.16
N LEU A 168 6.01 17.54 -19.17
CA LEU A 168 6.63 16.27 -18.79
C LEU A 168 5.78 15.12 -19.32
N ASP A 169 6.42 14.02 -19.65
CA ASP A 169 5.76 12.81 -20.16
C ASP A 169 4.92 12.11 -19.09
N ALA A 170 5.23 12.33 -17.82
CA ALA A 170 4.52 11.76 -16.68
C ALA A 170 4.34 12.77 -15.55
N LEU A 171 3.36 12.51 -14.70
CA LEU A 171 3.15 13.28 -13.48
C LEU A 171 4.36 13.13 -12.55
N SER A 172 4.87 14.24 -12.04
CA SER A 172 5.97 14.31 -11.08
C SER A 172 5.51 14.95 -9.77
N GLU A 173 6.36 14.91 -8.73
CA GLU A 173 6.12 15.62 -7.46
C GLU A 173 5.89 17.13 -7.65
N LEU A 174 6.41 17.71 -8.73
CA LEU A 174 6.27 19.13 -9.06
C LEU A 174 5.16 19.42 -10.07
N GLY A 175 4.41 18.41 -10.51
CA GLY A 175 3.30 18.55 -11.47
C GLY A 175 3.63 17.94 -12.84
N ILE A 176 2.92 18.42 -13.86
CA ILE A 176 2.97 17.91 -15.26
C ILE A 176 3.84 18.77 -16.18
N ASP A 177 4.48 19.80 -15.67
CA ASP A 177 5.40 20.65 -16.40
C ASP A 177 6.56 21.08 -15.52
N ARG A 178 7.67 21.41 -16.15
CA ARG A 178 8.79 22.10 -15.51
C ARG A 178 8.93 23.51 -16.08
N ILE A 179 9.45 24.42 -15.26
CA ILE A 179 9.79 25.77 -15.69
C ILE A 179 11.23 25.76 -16.16
N GLU A 180 11.47 26.34 -17.33
CA GLU A 180 12.80 26.63 -17.84
C GLU A 180 12.99 28.13 -17.93
N PHE A 181 14.14 28.61 -17.45
CA PHE A 181 14.56 29.99 -17.54
C PHE A 181 15.58 30.14 -18.64
N LEU A 182 15.28 31.02 -19.58
CA LEU A 182 16.10 31.32 -20.73
C LEU A 182 16.55 32.77 -20.67
N PHE A 183 17.75 33.04 -21.10
CA PHE A 183 18.35 34.36 -21.03
C PHE A 183 19.20 34.68 -22.27
N ASN A 184 19.18 35.95 -22.68
CA ASN A 184 20.11 36.50 -23.62
C ASN A 184 20.56 37.87 -23.11
N ALA A 185 21.87 38.07 -22.94
CA ALA A 185 22.42 39.31 -22.40
C ALA A 185 22.37 40.48 -23.36
N ASN A 186 22.46 40.22 -24.70
CA ASN A 186 22.61 41.22 -25.73
C ASN A 186 21.72 40.93 -26.93
N LEU A 187 20.42 40.96 -26.77
CA LEU A 187 19.45 40.74 -27.83
C LEU A 187 19.21 42.07 -28.56
N PRO A 188 19.54 42.18 -29.86
CA PRO A 188 19.29 43.41 -30.63
C PRO A 188 17.81 43.78 -30.65
N ALA A 189 17.50 45.09 -30.62
CA ALA A 189 16.14 45.57 -30.71
C ALA A 189 15.44 45.07 -31.99
N GLY A 190 14.21 44.56 -31.85
CA GLY A 190 13.42 44.02 -32.97
C GLY A 190 13.59 42.52 -33.22
N LEU A 191 14.43 41.82 -32.47
CA LEU A 191 14.71 40.36 -32.65
C LEU A 191 14.22 39.52 -31.44
N ALA A 192 13.42 40.09 -30.59
CA ALA A 192 12.96 39.45 -29.33
C ALA A 192 12.12 38.17 -29.52
N ASP A 193 11.52 37.98 -30.70
CA ASP A 193 10.56 36.88 -30.93
C ASP A 193 11.18 35.57 -31.42
N LYS A 194 12.52 35.51 -31.62
CA LYS A 194 13.19 34.27 -32.07
C LYS A 194 13.76 33.48 -30.90
N SER A 195 13.13 32.39 -30.58
CA SER A 195 13.53 31.47 -29.47
C SER A 195 14.97 30.93 -29.58
N ASP A 196 15.51 30.82 -30.81
CA ASP A 196 16.82 30.22 -31.08
C ASP A 196 18.01 31.06 -30.57
N ARG A 197 17.75 32.22 -30.01
CA ARG A 197 18.77 33.13 -29.49
C ARG A 197 18.87 33.17 -27.97
N TYR A 198 18.01 32.42 -27.30
CA TYR A 198 18.01 32.33 -25.85
C TYR A 198 18.72 31.08 -25.40
N GLU A 199 19.54 31.23 -24.38
CA GLU A 199 20.24 30.10 -23.77
C GLU A 199 19.68 29.78 -22.39
N PRO A 200 19.61 28.50 -22.00
CA PRO A 200 19.31 28.14 -20.61
C PRO A 200 20.29 28.81 -19.66
N LEU A 201 19.81 29.29 -18.50
CA LEU A 201 20.64 29.98 -17.49
C LEU A 201 21.93 29.22 -17.15
N ARG A 202 21.92 27.91 -17.22
CA ARG A 202 23.09 27.05 -16.92
C ARG A 202 24.23 27.22 -17.95
N LYS A 203 23.94 27.79 -19.12
CA LYS A 203 24.91 27.99 -20.22
C LYS A 203 25.40 29.42 -20.35
N VAL A 204 24.88 30.34 -19.53
CA VAL A 204 25.28 31.75 -19.57
C VAL A 204 26.72 31.88 -19.08
N ALA A 205 27.61 32.35 -19.99
CA ALA A 205 29.06 32.33 -19.79
C ALA A 205 29.60 33.47 -18.92
N SER A 206 28.86 34.58 -18.76
CA SER A 206 29.33 35.76 -18.03
C SER A 206 28.83 35.74 -16.58
N GLY A 207 29.76 35.62 -15.62
CA GLY A 207 29.47 35.67 -14.19
C GLY A 207 28.76 36.94 -13.74
N GLY A 208 29.20 38.09 -14.21
CA GLY A 208 28.61 39.39 -13.88
C GLY A 208 27.18 39.57 -14.42
N GLU A 209 26.90 39.08 -15.62
CA GLU A 209 25.54 39.12 -16.20
C GLU A 209 24.58 38.21 -15.45
N LEU A 210 25.03 36.99 -15.14
CA LEU A 210 24.25 36.04 -14.36
C LEU A 210 23.99 36.56 -12.94
N SER A 211 24.97 37.14 -12.27
CA SER A 211 24.84 37.73 -10.91
C SER A 211 23.82 38.86 -10.90
N ARG A 212 23.81 39.74 -11.89
CA ARG A 212 22.81 40.80 -12.04
C ARG A 212 21.42 40.26 -12.30
N LEU A 213 21.27 39.27 -13.20
CA LEU A 213 19.99 38.60 -13.43
C LEU A 213 19.49 37.96 -12.13
N MET A 214 20.36 37.29 -11.38
CA MET A 214 19.99 36.69 -10.09
C MET A 214 19.60 37.72 -9.05
N LEU A 215 20.23 38.92 -9.03
CA LEU A 215 19.78 40.03 -8.21
C LEU A 215 18.33 40.44 -8.55
N CYS A 216 18.01 40.60 -9.83
CA CYS A 216 16.66 40.95 -10.30
C CYS A 216 15.63 39.91 -9.88
N ILE A 217 15.92 38.62 -10.10
CA ILE A 217 15.04 37.52 -9.72
C ILE A 217 14.86 37.47 -8.20
N LYS A 218 15.97 37.49 -7.44
CA LYS A 218 15.92 37.46 -5.97
C LYS A 218 15.19 38.66 -5.40
N SER A 219 15.31 39.83 -5.99
CA SER A 219 14.60 41.03 -5.51
C SER A 219 13.06 40.90 -5.62
N LEU A 220 12.56 40.18 -6.63
CA LEU A 220 11.15 39.92 -6.80
C LEU A 220 10.64 38.80 -5.88
N VAL A 221 11.46 37.80 -5.65
CA VAL A 221 11.11 36.61 -4.86
C VAL A 221 11.28 36.83 -3.38
N ALA A 222 12.29 37.59 -2.95
CA ALA A 222 12.59 37.83 -1.54
C ALA A 222 11.41 38.42 -0.78
N LYS A 223 10.69 39.38 -1.38
CA LYS A 223 9.48 39.99 -0.80
C LYS A 223 8.38 38.97 -0.49
N LYS A 224 8.31 37.87 -1.24
CA LYS A 224 7.31 36.81 -1.05
C LYS A 224 7.78 35.70 -0.12
N LEU A 225 9.07 35.34 -0.14
CA LEU A 225 9.65 34.24 0.62
C LEU A 225 10.10 34.63 2.04
N GLN A 226 10.07 35.94 2.38
CA GLN A 226 10.52 36.46 3.70
C GLN A 226 11.88 35.91 4.11
N LEU A 227 12.85 35.88 3.18
CA LEU A 227 14.21 35.40 3.44
C LEU A 227 14.89 36.33 4.46
N PRO A 228 15.40 35.83 5.59
CA PRO A 228 15.93 36.71 6.62
C PRO A 228 17.23 37.40 6.20
N THR A 229 18.11 36.73 5.45
CA THR A 229 19.41 37.25 5.02
C THR A 229 19.66 36.94 3.56
N LEU A 230 20.19 37.90 2.83
CA LEU A 230 20.62 37.79 1.45
C LEU A 230 22.09 38.15 1.35
N ILE A 231 22.88 37.28 0.74
CA ILE A 231 24.33 37.51 0.50
C ILE A 231 24.53 37.64 -1.01
N PHE A 232 25.21 38.72 -1.40
CA PHE A 232 25.58 39.01 -2.77
C PHE A 232 27.09 39.17 -2.86
N ASP A 233 27.69 38.33 -3.72
CA ASP A 233 29.12 38.32 -3.95
C ASP A 233 29.40 38.76 -5.38
N GLU A 234 30.26 39.78 -5.54
CA GLU A 234 30.75 40.31 -6.84
C GLU A 234 29.69 40.60 -7.91
N ILE A 235 28.51 41.08 -7.49
CA ILE A 235 27.43 41.40 -8.45
C ILE A 235 27.72 42.63 -9.31
N ASP A 236 28.71 43.40 -8.93
CA ASP A 236 29.15 44.63 -9.54
C ASP A 236 30.28 44.46 -10.57
N THR A 237 30.67 43.21 -10.85
CA THR A 237 31.70 42.92 -11.88
C THR A 237 31.24 43.43 -13.28
N GLY A 238 32.07 44.27 -13.90
CA GLY A 238 31.80 44.83 -15.21
C GLY A 238 30.74 45.93 -15.30
N ILE A 239 30.35 46.52 -14.16
CA ILE A 239 29.49 47.72 -14.13
C ILE A 239 30.21 48.90 -13.49
N SER A 240 29.78 50.09 -13.85
CA SER A 240 30.28 51.34 -13.30
C SER A 240 29.21 52.48 -13.42
N GLY A 241 29.50 53.61 -12.84
CA GLY A 241 28.67 54.82 -13.00
C GLY A 241 27.22 54.61 -12.62
N GLU A 242 26.31 54.94 -13.53
CA GLU A 242 24.85 54.90 -13.27
C GLU A 242 24.32 53.48 -13.03
N ALA A 243 24.85 52.46 -13.73
CA ALA A 243 24.43 51.06 -13.52
C ALA A 243 24.75 50.58 -12.11
N ALA A 244 25.98 50.87 -11.60
CA ALA A 244 26.37 50.53 -10.23
C ALA A 244 25.49 51.29 -9.21
N ARG A 245 25.14 52.55 -9.46
CA ARG A 245 24.24 53.32 -8.61
C ARG A 245 22.85 52.70 -8.54
N GLN A 246 22.30 52.20 -9.64
CA GLN A 246 20.99 51.54 -9.69
C GLN A 246 21.00 50.18 -8.98
N VAL A 247 22.09 49.40 -9.12
CA VAL A 247 22.28 48.17 -8.32
C VAL A 247 22.23 48.52 -6.81
N GLY A 248 22.99 49.52 -6.37
CA GLY A 248 22.98 49.99 -4.98
C GLY A 248 21.58 50.42 -4.53
N ASN A 249 20.78 51.07 -5.37
CA ASN A 249 19.41 51.44 -5.04
C ASN A 249 18.51 50.20 -4.83
N ILE A 250 18.60 49.19 -5.74
CA ILE A 250 17.84 47.95 -5.58
C ILE A 250 18.22 47.25 -4.29
N MET A 251 19.53 47.21 -3.98
CA MET A 251 20.02 46.61 -2.71
C MET A 251 19.49 47.38 -1.49
N LYS A 252 19.47 48.70 -1.52
CA LYS A 252 18.89 49.51 -0.44
C LYS A 252 17.39 49.26 -0.29
N GLU A 253 16.64 49.14 -1.40
CA GLU A 253 15.23 48.75 -1.35
C GLU A 253 15.02 47.39 -0.69
N LEU A 254 15.89 46.41 -0.99
CA LEU A 254 15.84 45.07 -0.39
C LEU A 254 16.21 45.09 1.11
N SER A 255 17.18 45.90 1.51
CA SER A 255 17.62 45.99 2.90
C SER A 255 16.55 46.52 3.87
N ALA A 256 15.50 47.13 3.36
CA ALA A 256 14.36 47.59 4.18
C ALA A 256 13.57 46.40 4.79
N ALA A 257 13.62 45.21 4.18
CA ALA A 257 12.89 44.01 4.64
C ALA A 257 13.79 42.81 4.95
N HIS A 258 15.07 42.87 4.58
CA HIS A 258 16.01 41.75 4.71
C HIS A 258 17.36 42.24 5.21
N GLN A 259 18.06 41.42 6.00
CA GLN A 259 19.48 41.61 6.23
C GLN A 259 20.22 41.36 4.90
N LEU A 260 21.02 42.35 4.45
CA LEU A 260 21.73 42.24 3.20
C LEU A 260 23.23 42.39 3.44
N ILE A 261 23.98 41.38 2.97
CA ILE A 261 25.47 41.39 3.02
C ILE A 261 25.95 41.44 1.58
N SER A 262 26.80 42.39 1.24
CA SER A 262 27.38 42.50 -0.10
C SER A 262 28.88 42.65 -0.06
N ILE A 263 29.55 41.88 -0.89
CA ILE A 263 30.97 42.04 -1.20
C ILE A 263 31.04 42.88 -2.48
N THR A 264 31.63 44.05 -2.41
CA THR A 264 31.66 45.00 -3.53
C THR A 264 32.96 45.80 -3.51
N HIS A 265 33.42 46.18 -4.70
CA HIS A 265 34.53 47.12 -4.90
C HIS A 265 34.03 48.48 -5.49
N GLN A 266 32.70 48.60 -5.73
CA GLN A 266 32.10 49.81 -6.32
C GLN A 266 31.66 50.79 -5.24
N PRO A 267 32.25 52.03 -5.24
CA PRO A 267 31.92 53.04 -4.23
C PRO A 267 30.41 53.43 -4.26
N GLN A 268 29.79 53.39 -5.46
CA GLN A 268 28.36 53.70 -5.62
C GLN A 268 27.45 52.73 -4.91
N ILE A 269 27.87 51.44 -4.76
CA ILE A 269 27.12 50.41 -4.04
C ILE A 269 27.45 50.53 -2.54
N ALA A 270 28.75 50.61 -2.21
CA ALA A 270 29.20 50.75 -0.82
C ALA A 270 28.53 51.93 -0.15
N ALA A 271 28.45 53.09 -0.79
CA ALA A 271 27.82 54.32 -0.24
C ALA A 271 26.32 54.16 0.16
N LYS A 272 25.66 53.04 -0.23
CA LYS A 272 24.27 52.76 0.15
C LYS A 272 24.15 51.85 1.38
N ALA A 273 25.28 51.29 1.86
CA ALA A 273 25.25 50.41 3.00
C ALA A 273 25.11 51.21 4.32
N ASP A 274 24.50 50.58 5.33
CA ASP A 274 24.37 51.14 6.67
C ASP A 274 25.62 50.84 7.52
N ALA A 275 26.38 49.80 7.17
CA ALA A 275 27.64 49.43 7.82
C ALA A 275 28.68 49.00 6.80
N HIS A 276 29.94 49.30 7.03
CA HIS A 276 31.08 48.96 6.19
C HIS A 276 32.07 48.09 6.95
N TYR A 277 32.45 46.99 6.33
CA TYR A 277 33.52 46.12 6.83
C TYR A 277 34.63 46.12 5.80
N PHE A 278 35.85 46.39 6.25
CA PHE A 278 37.03 46.36 5.40
C PHE A 278 37.88 45.14 5.75
N VAL A 279 38.13 44.30 4.75
CA VAL A 279 38.94 43.09 4.89
C VAL A 279 40.36 43.40 4.43
N TYR A 280 41.34 43.21 5.29
CA TYR A 280 42.74 43.42 4.95
C TYR A 280 43.62 42.30 5.55
N LYS A 281 44.75 42.07 4.90
CA LYS A 281 45.76 41.11 5.36
C LYS A 281 46.77 41.86 6.20
N ALA A 282 47.01 41.39 7.42
CA ALA A 282 48.07 41.89 8.30
C ALA A 282 49.10 40.76 8.56
N ILE A 283 50.34 41.15 8.80
CA ILE A 283 51.39 40.22 9.26
C ILE A 283 51.46 40.34 10.75
N ASP A 284 51.12 39.29 11.47
CA ASP A 284 51.31 39.21 12.93
C ASP A 284 52.25 38.02 13.22
N LYS A 285 53.42 38.35 13.82
CA LYS A 285 54.45 37.36 14.23
C LYS A 285 54.76 36.33 13.14
N ASP A 286 55.08 36.78 11.91
CA ASP A 286 55.37 35.97 10.72
C ASP A 286 54.22 35.13 10.16
N LYS A 287 52.98 35.37 10.61
CA LYS A 287 51.80 34.75 10.04
C LYS A 287 50.92 35.80 9.36
N ILE A 288 50.42 35.46 8.18
CA ILE A 288 49.40 36.27 7.49
C ILE A 288 48.07 36.01 8.17
N VAL A 289 47.47 37.03 8.76
CA VAL A 289 46.11 36.98 9.34
C VAL A 289 45.22 37.86 8.48
N THR A 290 44.03 37.34 8.21
CA THR A 290 43.01 38.07 7.42
C THR A 290 41.91 38.53 8.34
#